data_0fdc5d27ff6e82d16d5114f856405c36
#
_entry.id   0fdc5d27ff6e82d16d5114f856405c36
#
_cell.length_a   1.000
_cell.length_b   1.000
_cell.length_c   1.000
_cell.angle_alpha   90.00
_cell.angle_beta   90.00
_cell.angle_gamma   90.00
#
_symmetry.space_group_name_H-M   'P 1'
#
loop_
_entity.id
_entity.type
_entity.pdbx_description
1 polymer ?
#
loop_
_entity_poly.entity_id
_entity_poly.type
_entity_poly.pdbx_seq_one_letter_code
_entity_poly.pdbx_strand_id
1 'polypeptide(L)'
;MSKIELNHVSFEYIDKKNQVFGALEDVSSTIEDGQFVSIIGASGCGKSTILSILAGLNRPKSGEVLINGEKVKGTGKDRSVVFQHYSLFPWMTIEKNLIFGIKQNIKNLSKKELQERASFYLEKVGLKGVEHKYPSELSGGMRQRAAIARTLAMDTDILLMDEPFGAIDARNRVLLQDLLLDILKDTKKTIVFVTHDVDEALYLSDRVLFMKNKRIEKDIKLPFERPRSREDLLGSLEYRRIRKDIVSLYYDYDRKEENVVYVEEDSYSSASPSVSGSEPYYCTALS
;
A
#
# COMPACT_ATOMS: atom_id res chain seq x y z
N MET A 1 -15.66 -12.62 -12.18
CA MET A 1 -15.98 -12.15 -10.82
C MET A 1 -14.77 -12.44 -9.95
N SER A 2 -14.37 -11.51 -9.10
CA SER A 2 -13.12 -11.63 -8.32
C SER A 2 -13.34 -11.31 -6.85
N LYS A 3 -14.35 -12.00 -6.25
CA LYS A 3 -14.69 -11.91 -4.84
C LYS A 3 -13.62 -12.58 -3.98
N ILE A 4 -13.14 -11.89 -2.95
CA ILE A 4 -12.15 -12.39 -1.99
C ILE A 4 -12.81 -12.50 -0.61
N GLU A 5 -12.61 -13.62 0.06
CA GLU A 5 -13.13 -13.86 1.41
C GLU A 5 -12.01 -14.31 2.33
N LEU A 6 -11.81 -13.58 3.42
CA LEU A 6 -10.95 -14.00 4.54
C LEU A 6 -11.86 -14.47 5.66
N ASN A 7 -11.72 -15.72 6.09
CA ASN A 7 -12.55 -16.35 7.09
C ASN A 7 -11.70 -16.77 8.29
N HIS A 8 -11.73 -15.99 9.38
CA HIS A 8 -11.04 -16.28 10.64
C HIS A 8 -9.54 -16.54 10.48
N VAL A 9 -8.87 -15.74 9.61
CA VAL A 9 -7.47 -15.93 9.23
C VAL A 9 -6.55 -15.53 10.36
N SER A 10 -5.72 -16.48 10.82
CA SER A 10 -4.59 -16.20 11.73
C SER A 10 -3.28 -16.67 11.10
N PHE A 11 -2.19 -15.97 11.40
CA PHE A 11 -0.89 -16.29 10.85
C PHE A 11 0.25 -15.93 11.80
N GLU A 12 1.29 -16.76 11.82
CA GLU A 12 2.49 -16.58 12.63
C GLU A 12 3.73 -16.78 11.77
N TYR A 13 4.77 -16.01 12.04
CA TYR A 13 6.11 -16.24 11.54
C TYR A 13 6.92 -17.04 12.56
N ILE A 14 7.77 -17.92 12.08
CA ILE A 14 8.73 -18.65 12.89
C ILE A 14 10.13 -18.19 12.45
N ASP A 15 10.93 -17.67 13.34
CA ASP A 15 12.28 -17.24 13.05
C ASP A 15 13.27 -18.43 12.99
N LYS A 16 14.53 -18.12 12.66
CA LYS A 16 15.61 -19.13 12.62
C LYS A 16 15.94 -19.75 13.98
N LYS A 17 15.44 -19.17 15.07
CA LYS A 17 15.61 -19.65 16.47
C LYS A 17 14.35 -20.36 16.99
N ASN A 18 13.39 -20.68 16.09
CA ASN A 18 12.08 -21.26 16.42
C ASN A 18 11.22 -20.38 17.35
N GLN A 19 11.45 -19.05 17.36
CA GLN A 19 10.58 -18.13 18.07
C GLN A 19 9.35 -17.82 17.19
N VAL A 20 8.19 -17.86 17.80
CA VAL A 20 6.90 -17.64 17.10
C VAL A 20 6.47 -16.20 17.29
N PHE A 21 6.21 -15.51 16.19
CA PHE A 21 5.72 -14.13 16.14
C PHE A 21 4.35 -14.13 15.47
N GLY A 22 3.29 -13.88 16.21
CA GLY A 22 1.96 -13.69 15.64
C GLY A 22 1.97 -12.48 14.70
N ALA A 23 1.37 -12.61 13.51
CA ALA A 23 1.26 -11.53 12.53
C ALA A 23 -0.18 -11.19 12.16
N LEU A 24 -1.08 -12.15 12.24
CA LEU A 24 -2.52 -11.95 12.08
C LEU A 24 -3.26 -12.76 13.15
N GLU A 25 -4.38 -12.21 13.62
CA GLU A 25 -5.20 -12.82 14.66
C GLU A 25 -6.68 -12.62 14.32
N ASP A 26 -7.33 -13.72 13.94
CA ASP A 26 -8.78 -13.79 13.66
C ASP A 26 -9.29 -12.71 12.67
N VAL A 27 -8.61 -12.59 11.52
CA VAL A 27 -8.95 -11.61 10.49
C VAL A 27 -10.05 -12.16 9.60
N SER A 28 -11.19 -11.45 9.54
CA SER A 28 -12.31 -11.77 8.66
C SER A 28 -12.72 -10.54 7.87
N SER A 29 -12.87 -10.68 6.55
CA SER A 29 -13.38 -9.63 5.67
C SER A 29 -13.78 -10.22 4.32
N THR A 30 -14.76 -9.59 3.66
CA THR A 30 -15.12 -9.90 2.28
C THR A 30 -14.85 -8.69 1.40
N ILE A 31 -14.16 -8.88 0.28
CA ILE A 31 -13.92 -7.86 -0.74
C ILE A 31 -14.70 -8.25 -1.98
N GLU A 32 -15.61 -7.39 -2.40
CA GLU A 32 -16.49 -7.69 -3.53
C GLU A 32 -15.77 -7.49 -4.88
N ASP A 33 -16.30 -8.13 -5.90
CA ASP A 33 -15.82 -8.02 -7.28
C ASP A 33 -15.79 -6.56 -7.76
N GLY A 34 -14.66 -6.13 -8.32
CA GLY A 34 -14.45 -4.76 -8.78
C GLY A 34 -14.26 -3.71 -7.71
N GLN A 35 -14.17 -4.10 -6.43
CA GLN A 35 -13.96 -3.18 -5.32
C GLN A 35 -12.48 -2.80 -5.17
N PHE A 36 -12.22 -1.54 -4.88
CA PHE A 36 -10.91 -1.08 -4.44
C PHE A 36 -10.89 -0.97 -2.91
N VAL A 37 -10.14 -1.81 -2.24
CA VAL A 37 -10.02 -1.80 -0.78
C VAL A 37 -8.61 -1.42 -0.37
N SER A 38 -8.47 -0.38 0.45
CA SER A 38 -7.19 -0.07 1.10
C SER A 38 -7.11 -0.69 2.48
N ILE A 39 -5.93 -1.20 2.81
CA ILE A 39 -5.57 -1.67 4.15
C ILE A 39 -4.54 -0.70 4.72
N ILE A 40 -4.90 -0.03 5.81
CA ILE A 40 -4.05 0.95 6.49
C ILE A 40 -3.83 0.56 7.96
N GLY A 41 -2.83 1.14 8.60
CA GLY A 41 -2.50 0.89 10.01
C GLY A 41 -1.02 1.08 10.28
N ALA A 42 -0.61 1.00 11.54
CA ALA A 42 0.78 1.15 11.97
C ALA A 42 1.72 0.11 11.34
N SER A 43 3.02 0.38 11.33
CA SER A 43 4.01 -0.60 10.87
C SER A 43 3.96 -1.86 11.74
N GLY A 44 4.09 -3.04 11.10
CA GLY A 44 4.07 -4.32 11.81
C GLY A 44 2.69 -4.84 12.22
N CYS A 45 1.57 -4.15 11.91
CA CYS A 45 0.23 -4.61 12.28
C CYS A 45 -0.34 -5.75 11.40
N GLY A 46 0.41 -6.22 10.38
CA GLY A 46 0.02 -7.39 9.57
C GLY A 46 -0.44 -7.11 8.15
N LYS A 47 -0.41 -5.85 7.66
CA LYS A 47 -0.91 -5.46 6.31
C LYS A 47 -0.27 -6.27 5.18
N SER A 48 1.06 -6.27 5.10
CA SER A 48 1.79 -7.03 4.07
C SER A 48 1.63 -8.55 4.23
N THR A 49 1.33 -9.01 5.46
CA THR A 49 1.03 -10.42 5.72
C THR A 49 -0.31 -10.82 5.10
N ILE A 50 -1.35 -9.98 5.21
CA ILE A 50 -2.62 -10.22 4.50
C ILE A 50 -2.36 -10.31 3.00
N LEU A 51 -1.64 -9.36 2.41
CA LEU A 51 -1.32 -9.41 0.98
C LEU A 51 -0.58 -10.68 0.58
N SER A 52 0.39 -11.12 1.38
CA SER A 52 1.16 -12.33 1.09
C SER A 52 0.31 -13.59 1.11
N ILE A 53 -0.68 -13.65 2.00
CA ILE A 53 -1.64 -14.76 2.06
C ILE A 53 -2.60 -14.70 0.87
N LEU A 54 -3.13 -13.52 0.52
CA LEU A 54 -3.96 -13.34 -0.67
C LEU A 54 -3.21 -13.71 -1.96
N ALA A 55 -1.92 -13.38 -2.04
CA ALA A 55 -1.05 -13.77 -3.14
C ALA A 55 -0.80 -15.29 -3.22
N GLY A 56 -1.08 -16.03 -2.13
CA GLY A 56 -0.80 -17.46 -2.01
C GLY A 56 0.68 -17.76 -1.74
N LEU A 57 1.45 -16.78 -1.27
CA LEU A 57 2.85 -16.94 -0.88
C LEU A 57 2.98 -17.55 0.52
N ASN A 58 2.03 -17.23 1.40
CA ASN A 58 1.91 -17.77 2.74
C ASN A 58 0.56 -18.48 2.91
N ARG A 59 0.54 -19.51 3.77
CA ARG A 59 -0.69 -20.22 4.13
C ARG A 59 -1.10 -19.82 5.54
N PRO A 60 -2.39 -19.53 5.79
CA PRO A 60 -2.85 -19.23 7.15
C PRO A 60 -2.59 -20.41 8.09
N LYS A 61 -2.31 -20.10 9.37
CA LYS A 61 -2.21 -21.10 10.46
C LYS A 61 -3.59 -21.66 10.79
N SER A 62 -4.60 -20.79 10.83
CA SER A 62 -6.01 -21.15 10.99
C SER A 62 -6.87 -20.27 10.11
N GLY A 63 -8.12 -20.70 9.89
CA GLY A 63 -9.03 -20.06 8.94
C GLY A 63 -8.68 -20.40 7.50
N GLU A 64 -9.27 -19.65 6.58
CA GLU A 64 -9.04 -19.83 5.15
C GLU A 64 -9.27 -18.56 4.34
N VAL A 65 -8.69 -18.54 3.16
CA VAL A 65 -8.92 -17.49 2.16
C VAL A 65 -9.52 -18.12 0.92
N LEU A 66 -10.61 -17.55 0.46
CA LEU A 66 -11.29 -17.96 -0.76
C LEU A 66 -11.21 -16.85 -1.81
N ILE A 67 -11.02 -17.23 -3.06
CA ILE A 67 -11.17 -16.36 -4.23
C ILE A 67 -12.20 -17.04 -5.13
N ASN A 68 -13.31 -16.36 -5.39
CA ASN A 68 -14.45 -16.90 -6.13
C ASN A 68 -15.01 -18.22 -5.54
N GLY A 69 -14.97 -18.35 -4.21
CA GLY A 69 -15.39 -19.55 -3.50
C GLY A 69 -14.36 -20.68 -3.50
N GLU A 70 -13.22 -20.54 -4.19
CA GLU A 70 -12.15 -21.52 -4.22
C GLU A 70 -11.05 -21.16 -3.22
N LYS A 71 -10.61 -22.15 -2.42
CA LYS A 71 -9.54 -21.95 -1.44
C LYS A 71 -8.20 -21.63 -2.10
N VAL A 72 -7.55 -20.57 -1.64
CA VAL A 72 -6.20 -20.19 -2.06
C VAL A 72 -5.19 -21.23 -1.56
N LYS A 73 -4.62 -22.02 -2.50
CA LYS A 73 -3.63 -23.06 -2.19
C LYS A 73 -2.18 -22.65 -2.49
N GLY A 74 -2.01 -21.56 -3.25
CA GLY A 74 -0.72 -21.05 -3.71
C GLY A 74 -0.90 -19.87 -4.65
N THR A 75 0.17 -19.48 -5.35
CA THR A 75 0.11 -18.40 -6.36
C THR A 75 -0.86 -18.76 -7.49
N GLY A 76 -1.58 -17.77 -8.01
CA GLY A 76 -2.57 -17.93 -9.10
C GLY A 76 -2.29 -16.99 -10.27
N LYS A 77 -2.91 -17.28 -11.42
CA LYS A 77 -2.87 -16.42 -12.61
C LYS A 77 -3.96 -15.34 -12.60
N ASP A 78 -4.92 -15.48 -11.72
CA ASP A 78 -6.04 -14.58 -11.48
C ASP A 78 -5.60 -13.28 -10.79
N ARG A 79 -4.41 -13.27 -10.20
CA ARG A 79 -3.89 -12.17 -9.40
C ARG A 79 -2.43 -11.85 -9.67
N SER A 80 -2.09 -10.57 -9.52
CA SER A 80 -0.71 -10.07 -9.62
C SER A 80 -0.36 -9.19 -8.42
N VAL A 81 0.95 -9.09 -8.13
CA VAL A 81 1.46 -8.41 -6.94
C VAL A 81 2.47 -7.33 -7.32
N VAL A 82 2.28 -6.13 -6.79
CA VAL A 82 3.31 -5.09 -6.69
C VAL A 82 3.86 -5.13 -5.28
N PHE A 83 5.12 -5.52 -5.13
CA PHE A 83 5.80 -5.55 -3.83
C PHE A 83 6.41 -4.19 -3.49
N GLN A 84 6.62 -3.94 -2.21
CA GLN A 84 7.31 -2.76 -1.69
C GLN A 84 8.74 -2.65 -2.25
N HIS A 85 9.44 -3.78 -2.40
CA HIS A 85 10.74 -3.84 -3.07
C HIS A 85 10.56 -4.26 -4.53
N TYR A 86 11.26 -3.53 -5.41
CA TYR A 86 11.12 -3.62 -6.88
C TYR A 86 11.38 -5.03 -7.42
N SER A 87 10.45 -5.88 -7.53
CA SER A 87 10.60 -7.28 -7.96
C SER A 87 10.98 -7.44 -9.46
N LEU A 88 11.74 -6.49 -10.04
CA LEU A 88 12.24 -6.60 -11.42
C LEU A 88 13.42 -7.58 -11.48
N PHE A 89 13.47 -8.36 -12.56
CA PHE A 89 14.59 -9.25 -12.85
C PHE A 89 15.82 -8.43 -13.29
N PRO A 90 16.91 -8.36 -12.50
CA PRO A 90 18.02 -7.45 -12.77
C PRO A 90 18.83 -7.82 -14.03
N TRP A 91 18.74 -9.05 -14.50
CA TRP A 91 19.40 -9.55 -15.72
C TRP A 91 18.57 -9.36 -16.99
N MET A 92 17.38 -8.80 -16.90
CA MET A 92 16.50 -8.53 -18.05
C MET A 92 16.35 -7.02 -18.24
N THR A 93 16.22 -6.59 -19.50
CA THR A 93 15.82 -5.21 -19.81
C THR A 93 14.40 -4.94 -19.28
N ILE A 94 14.02 -3.67 -19.18
CA ILE A 94 12.68 -3.27 -18.72
C ILE A 94 11.60 -3.85 -19.62
N GLU A 95 11.73 -3.75 -20.94
CA GLU A 95 10.80 -4.38 -21.90
C GLU A 95 10.67 -5.89 -21.65
N LYS A 96 11.80 -6.60 -21.50
CA LYS A 96 11.80 -8.05 -21.24
C LYS A 96 11.14 -8.40 -19.93
N ASN A 97 11.29 -7.56 -18.89
CA ASN A 97 10.60 -7.72 -17.62
C ASN A 97 9.06 -7.66 -17.80
N LEU A 98 8.56 -6.70 -18.58
CA LEU A 98 7.12 -6.60 -18.87
C LEU A 98 6.65 -7.78 -19.72
N ILE A 99 7.36 -8.09 -20.81
CA ILE A 99 7.03 -9.22 -21.69
C ILE A 99 6.99 -10.54 -20.91
N PHE A 100 7.91 -10.75 -19.98
CA PHE A 100 7.90 -11.92 -19.11
C PHE A 100 6.59 -12.01 -18.31
N GLY A 101 6.18 -10.92 -17.67
CA GLY A 101 4.91 -10.85 -16.93
C GLY A 101 3.71 -11.13 -17.86
N ILE A 102 3.61 -10.43 -18.99
CA ILE A 102 2.52 -10.59 -19.94
C ILE A 102 2.32 -12.06 -20.34
N LYS A 103 3.43 -12.77 -20.66
CA LYS A 103 3.41 -14.18 -21.09
C LYS A 103 2.92 -15.15 -20.02
N GLN A 104 2.94 -14.78 -18.72
CA GLN A 104 2.41 -15.65 -17.67
C GLN A 104 0.88 -15.76 -17.77
N ASN A 105 0.22 -14.70 -18.21
CA ASN A 105 -1.23 -14.63 -18.19
C ASN A 105 -1.86 -14.64 -19.59
N ILE A 106 -1.31 -13.88 -20.53
CA ILE A 106 -1.85 -13.75 -21.88
C ILE A 106 -1.11 -14.68 -22.84
N LYS A 107 -1.86 -15.57 -23.48
CA LYS A 107 -1.33 -16.55 -24.45
C LYS A 107 -1.48 -16.03 -25.89
N ASN A 108 -0.69 -16.62 -26.80
CA ASN A 108 -0.84 -16.45 -28.25
C ASN A 108 -0.62 -15.03 -28.78
N LEU A 109 0.08 -14.15 -28.05
CA LEU A 109 0.50 -12.86 -28.57
C LEU A 109 1.76 -13.03 -29.43
N SER A 110 1.78 -12.38 -30.61
CA SER A 110 2.95 -12.25 -31.45
C SER A 110 4.04 -11.40 -30.74
N LYS A 111 5.27 -11.49 -31.24
CA LYS A 111 6.37 -10.68 -30.71
C LYS A 111 6.06 -9.19 -30.79
N LYS A 112 5.42 -8.74 -31.87
CA LYS A 112 5.03 -7.34 -32.08
C LYS A 112 3.99 -6.89 -31.06
N GLU A 113 2.92 -7.67 -30.84
CA GLU A 113 1.88 -7.35 -29.85
C GLU A 113 2.44 -7.31 -28.42
N LEU A 114 3.36 -8.20 -28.07
CA LEU A 114 4.05 -8.18 -26.78
C LEU A 114 4.83 -6.89 -26.56
N GLN A 115 5.57 -6.44 -27.60
CA GLN A 115 6.35 -5.21 -27.55
C GLN A 115 5.44 -3.97 -27.49
N GLU A 116 4.42 -3.91 -28.31
CA GLU A 116 3.43 -2.82 -28.31
C GLU A 116 2.74 -2.69 -26.94
N ARG A 117 2.31 -3.82 -26.36
CA ARG A 117 1.70 -3.83 -25.03
C ARG A 117 2.69 -3.38 -23.94
N ALA A 118 3.93 -3.86 -23.98
CA ALA A 118 4.95 -3.45 -23.02
C ALA A 118 5.23 -1.94 -23.11
N SER A 119 5.42 -1.43 -24.33
CA SER A 119 5.66 -0.01 -24.60
C SER A 119 4.49 0.86 -24.13
N PHE A 120 3.25 0.43 -24.41
CA PHE A 120 2.04 1.10 -23.97
C PHE A 120 2.00 1.31 -22.44
N TYR A 121 2.24 0.25 -21.66
CA TYR A 121 2.22 0.38 -20.20
C TYR A 121 3.42 1.16 -19.66
N LEU A 122 4.60 1.10 -20.30
CA LEU A 122 5.74 1.94 -19.96
C LEU A 122 5.43 3.42 -20.21
N GLU A 123 4.80 3.75 -21.32
CA GLU A 123 4.39 5.13 -21.61
C GLU A 123 3.34 5.63 -20.59
N LYS A 124 2.36 4.79 -20.23
CA LYS A 124 1.33 5.12 -19.22
C LYS A 124 1.92 5.45 -17.84
N VAL A 125 3.02 4.83 -17.44
CA VAL A 125 3.70 5.15 -16.18
C VAL A 125 4.82 6.20 -16.34
N GLY A 126 4.88 6.88 -17.48
CA GLY A 126 5.88 7.93 -17.76
C GLY A 126 7.31 7.42 -17.91
N LEU A 127 7.48 6.22 -18.49
CA LEU A 127 8.78 5.57 -18.72
C LEU A 127 9.04 5.28 -20.21
N LYS A 128 8.60 6.18 -21.10
CA LYS A 128 8.92 6.07 -22.53
C LYS A 128 10.42 6.22 -22.76
N GLY A 129 10.99 5.34 -23.61
CA GLY A 129 12.40 5.41 -24.00
C GLY A 129 13.37 4.67 -23.05
N VAL A 130 12.86 3.89 -22.08
CA VAL A 130 13.70 3.07 -21.18
C VAL A 130 13.59 1.57 -21.44
N GLU A 131 12.95 1.18 -22.53
CA GLU A 131 12.62 -0.21 -22.88
C GLU A 131 13.85 -1.13 -22.85
N HIS A 132 14.99 -0.63 -23.34
CA HIS A 132 16.24 -1.38 -23.48
C HIS A 132 17.17 -1.24 -22.28
N LYS A 133 16.85 -0.40 -21.29
CA LYS A 133 17.64 -0.26 -20.06
C LYS A 133 17.44 -1.44 -19.13
N TYR A 134 18.45 -1.69 -18.30
CA TYR A 134 18.37 -2.64 -17.20
C TYR A 134 17.89 -1.94 -15.91
N PRO A 135 17.31 -2.69 -14.95
CA PRO A 135 16.89 -2.12 -13.67
C PRO A 135 17.98 -1.35 -12.93
N SER A 136 19.24 -1.74 -13.04
CA SER A 136 20.39 -1.05 -12.43
C SER A 136 20.63 0.37 -12.96
N GLU A 137 20.16 0.67 -14.17
CA GLU A 137 20.30 1.98 -14.82
C GLU A 137 19.19 2.96 -14.47
N LEU A 138 18.22 2.54 -13.64
CA LEU A 138 17.03 3.29 -13.29
C LEU A 138 17.08 3.77 -11.83
N SER A 139 16.52 4.96 -11.56
CA SER A 139 16.28 5.40 -10.20
C SER A 139 15.29 4.49 -9.46
N GLY A 140 15.23 4.57 -8.12
CA GLY A 140 14.25 3.81 -7.31
C GLY A 140 12.81 4.00 -7.76
N GLY A 141 12.39 5.27 -7.93
CA GLY A 141 11.05 5.58 -8.40
C GLY A 141 10.78 5.09 -9.84
N MET A 142 11.77 5.11 -10.74
CA MET A 142 11.61 4.52 -12.08
C MET A 142 11.46 3.00 -12.03
N ARG A 143 12.23 2.31 -11.18
CA ARG A 143 12.08 0.86 -10.96
C ARG A 143 10.70 0.50 -10.45
N GLN A 144 10.18 1.27 -9.49
CA GLN A 144 8.84 1.06 -8.95
C GLN A 144 7.76 1.26 -10.02
N ARG A 145 7.87 2.33 -10.81
CA ARG A 145 6.95 2.57 -11.94
C ARG A 145 7.01 1.43 -12.98
N ALA A 146 8.18 0.90 -13.28
CA ALA A 146 8.32 -0.24 -14.18
C ALA A 146 7.71 -1.53 -13.60
N ALA A 147 7.82 -1.75 -12.29
CA ALA A 147 7.17 -2.88 -11.61
C ALA A 147 5.64 -2.77 -11.65
N ILE A 148 5.10 -1.57 -11.44
CA ILE A 148 3.66 -1.29 -11.60
C ILE A 148 3.24 -1.54 -13.05
N ALA A 149 3.96 -1.01 -14.04
CA ALA A 149 3.68 -1.24 -15.45
C ALA A 149 3.65 -2.73 -15.82
N ARG A 150 4.61 -3.52 -15.32
CA ARG A 150 4.64 -4.96 -15.52
C ARG A 150 3.39 -5.63 -14.97
N THR A 151 3.00 -5.29 -13.75
CA THR A 151 1.83 -5.86 -13.09
C THR A 151 0.54 -5.52 -13.84
N LEU A 152 0.37 -4.27 -14.26
CA LEU A 152 -0.79 -3.83 -15.03
C LEU A 152 -0.84 -4.50 -16.41
N ALA A 153 0.32 -4.70 -17.06
CA ALA A 153 0.41 -5.33 -18.38
C ALA A 153 0.02 -6.82 -18.37
N MET A 154 0.05 -7.49 -17.21
CA MET A 154 -0.36 -8.90 -17.06
C MET A 154 -1.86 -9.10 -17.20
N ASP A 155 -2.66 -8.06 -16.99
CA ASP A 155 -4.12 -8.06 -17.12
C ASP A 155 -4.83 -9.10 -16.25
N THR A 156 -4.44 -9.19 -14.99
CA THR A 156 -5.08 -10.03 -13.99
C THR A 156 -6.36 -9.39 -13.44
N ASP A 157 -7.28 -10.19 -12.94
CA ASP A 157 -8.54 -9.72 -12.36
C ASP A 157 -8.33 -9.07 -10.98
N ILE A 158 -7.32 -9.54 -10.23
CA ILE A 158 -6.98 -9.05 -8.90
C ILE A 158 -5.60 -8.40 -8.91
N LEU A 159 -5.50 -7.17 -8.39
CA LEU A 159 -4.26 -6.45 -8.17
C LEU A 159 -4.00 -6.33 -6.67
N LEU A 160 -2.89 -6.87 -6.21
CA LEU A 160 -2.40 -6.77 -4.84
C LEU A 160 -1.23 -5.81 -4.81
N MET A 161 -1.30 -4.74 -4.04
CA MET A 161 -0.29 -3.68 -4.04
C MET A 161 0.19 -3.38 -2.63
N ASP A 162 1.48 -3.59 -2.37
CA ASP A 162 2.11 -3.32 -1.07
C ASP A 162 2.96 -2.05 -1.14
N GLU A 163 2.46 -0.96 -0.59
CA GLU A 163 3.08 0.37 -0.58
C GLU A 163 3.65 0.80 -1.95
N PRO A 164 2.86 0.73 -3.05
CA PRO A 164 3.41 0.85 -4.40
C PRO A 164 3.97 2.24 -4.72
N PHE A 165 3.66 3.25 -3.92
CA PHE A 165 4.06 4.63 -4.18
C PHE A 165 5.16 5.16 -3.24
N GLY A 166 5.63 4.35 -2.28
CA GLY A 166 6.56 4.79 -1.25
C GLY A 166 7.88 5.38 -1.77
N ALA A 167 8.39 4.89 -2.90
CA ALA A 167 9.64 5.35 -3.52
C ALA A 167 9.43 6.36 -4.67
N ILE A 168 8.20 6.85 -4.87
CA ILE A 168 7.83 7.68 -6.02
C ILE A 168 7.66 9.14 -5.56
N ASP A 169 8.22 10.07 -6.34
CA ASP A 169 8.06 11.50 -6.07
C ASP A 169 6.60 11.96 -6.21
N ALA A 170 6.26 13.08 -5.58
CA ALA A 170 4.89 13.56 -5.47
C ALA A 170 4.17 13.72 -6.81
N ARG A 171 4.86 14.25 -7.86
CA ARG A 171 4.26 14.45 -9.18
C ARG A 171 3.89 13.15 -9.85
N ASN A 172 4.85 12.21 -9.90
CA ASN A 172 4.62 10.90 -10.51
C ASN A 172 3.64 10.04 -9.69
N ARG A 173 3.58 10.23 -8.37
CA ARG A 173 2.60 9.57 -7.50
C ARG A 173 1.17 9.96 -7.90
N VAL A 174 0.90 11.26 -8.08
CA VAL A 174 -0.42 11.74 -8.55
C VAL A 174 -0.79 11.11 -9.89
N LEU A 175 0.13 11.13 -10.87
CA LEU A 175 -0.12 10.53 -12.19
C LEU A 175 -0.46 9.04 -12.12
N LEU A 176 0.20 8.28 -11.23
CA LEU A 176 -0.07 6.86 -11.07
C LEU A 176 -1.36 6.57 -10.31
N GLN A 177 -1.72 7.40 -9.35
CA GLN A 177 -3.00 7.31 -8.66
C GLN A 177 -4.16 7.53 -9.65
N ASP A 178 -4.06 8.54 -10.50
CA ASP A 178 -5.04 8.83 -11.52
C ASP A 178 -5.10 7.71 -12.58
N LEU A 179 -3.94 7.17 -13.00
CA LEU A 179 -3.87 6.00 -13.89
C LEU A 179 -4.59 4.76 -13.29
N LEU A 180 -4.43 4.49 -11.99
CA LEU A 180 -5.15 3.39 -11.35
C LEU A 180 -6.66 3.60 -11.35
N LEU A 181 -7.12 4.83 -11.10
CA LEU A 181 -8.54 5.16 -11.18
C LEU A 181 -9.10 5.02 -12.59
N ASP A 182 -8.34 5.43 -13.61
CA ASP A 182 -8.73 5.26 -15.03
C ASP A 182 -8.85 3.77 -15.41
N ILE A 183 -7.88 2.94 -14.99
CA ILE A 183 -7.94 1.50 -15.24
C ILE A 183 -9.17 0.88 -14.59
N LEU A 184 -9.53 1.28 -13.38
CA LEU A 184 -10.72 0.79 -12.69
C LEU A 184 -12.01 1.22 -13.38
N LYS A 185 -12.04 2.41 -13.97
CA LYS A 185 -13.20 2.91 -14.72
C LYS A 185 -13.51 2.02 -15.92
N ASP A 186 -12.47 1.56 -16.61
CA ASP A 186 -12.59 0.77 -17.83
C ASP A 186 -12.65 -0.75 -17.58
N THR A 187 -12.24 -1.18 -16.37
CA THR A 187 -12.17 -2.60 -16.01
C THR A 187 -12.81 -2.85 -14.63
N LYS A 188 -13.37 -4.04 -14.44
CA LYS A 188 -13.90 -4.45 -13.13
C LYS A 188 -12.85 -5.19 -12.29
N LYS A 189 -11.63 -4.64 -12.22
CA LYS A 189 -10.56 -5.27 -11.42
C LYS A 189 -10.78 -5.05 -9.93
N THR A 190 -10.57 -6.09 -9.14
CA THR A 190 -10.54 -6.00 -7.68
C THR A 190 -9.15 -5.59 -7.23
N ILE A 191 -9.02 -4.56 -6.39
CA ILE A 191 -7.73 -4.06 -5.92
C ILE A 191 -7.66 -4.12 -4.40
N VAL A 192 -6.59 -4.74 -3.89
CA VAL A 192 -6.20 -4.68 -2.47
C VAL A 192 -4.91 -3.89 -2.36
N PHE A 193 -4.97 -2.76 -1.70
CA PHE A 193 -3.93 -1.75 -1.67
C PHE A 193 -3.47 -1.49 -0.23
N VAL A 194 -2.23 -1.79 0.07
CA VAL A 194 -1.63 -1.46 1.36
C VAL A 194 -0.91 -0.13 1.25
N THR A 195 -1.21 0.77 2.17
CA THR A 195 -0.51 2.05 2.31
C THR A 195 -0.51 2.49 3.78
N HIS A 196 0.41 3.36 4.14
CA HIS A 196 0.40 4.10 5.40
C HIS A 196 -0.12 5.54 5.21
N ASP A 197 -0.38 5.96 3.97
CA ASP A 197 -0.88 7.28 3.63
C ASP A 197 -2.42 7.27 3.61
N VAL A 198 -3.02 8.01 4.55
CA VAL A 198 -4.47 8.12 4.69
C VAL A 198 -5.11 8.81 3.48
N ASP A 199 -4.42 9.80 2.90
CA ASP A 199 -4.94 10.56 1.77
C ASP A 199 -4.95 9.70 0.50
N GLU A 200 -3.95 8.81 0.31
CA GLU A 200 -3.97 7.78 -0.75
C GLU A 200 -5.16 6.83 -0.60
N ALA A 201 -5.36 6.30 0.61
CA ALA A 201 -6.45 5.38 0.89
C ALA A 201 -7.82 6.01 0.62
N LEU A 202 -8.03 7.24 1.05
CA LEU A 202 -9.29 7.96 0.85
C LEU A 202 -9.54 8.34 -0.61
N TYR A 203 -8.48 8.71 -1.34
CA TYR A 203 -8.62 9.10 -2.74
C TYR A 203 -8.91 7.91 -3.66
N LEU A 204 -8.26 6.77 -3.41
CA LEU A 204 -8.29 5.62 -4.32
C LEU A 204 -9.42 4.63 -4.02
N SER A 205 -9.78 4.43 -2.75
CA SER A 205 -10.57 3.27 -2.35
C SER A 205 -12.07 3.52 -2.26
N ASP A 206 -12.83 2.44 -2.36
CA ASP A 206 -14.26 2.43 -2.03
C ASP A 206 -14.47 2.07 -0.56
N ARG A 207 -13.43 1.45 0.06
CA ARG A 207 -13.49 0.95 1.43
C ARG A 207 -12.09 0.92 2.04
N VAL A 208 -11.99 1.26 3.32
CA VAL A 208 -10.73 1.27 4.07
C VAL A 208 -10.86 0.30 5.24
N LEU A 209 -9.94 -0.65 5.31
CA LEU A 209 -9.75 -1.54 6.45
C LEU A 209 -8.61 -1.00 7.32
N PHE A 210 -8.94 -0.54 8.52
CA PHE A 210 -7.94 -0.09 9.48
C PHE A 210 -7.50 -1.26 10.34
N MET A 211 -6.20 -1.59 10.27
CA MET A 211 -5.59 -2.66 11.05
C MET A 211 -4.92 -2.14 12.30
N LYS A 212 -5.17 -2.81 13.41
CA LYS A 212 -4.55 -2.57 14.71
C LYS A 212 -4.37 -3.90 15.44
N ASN A 213 -3.25 -4.07 16.14
CA ASN A 213 -2.99 -5.28 16.94
C ASN A 213 -3.26 -6.58 16.16
N LYS A 214 -2.80 -6.65 14.90
CA LYS A 214 -2.90 -7.83 14.02
C LYS A 214 -4.34 -8.22 13.61
N ARG A 215 -5.31 -7.35 13.86
CA ARG A 215 -6.74 -7.51 13.54
C ARG A 215 -7.26 -6.36 12.67
N ILE A 216 -8.38 -6.56 12.03
CA ILE A 216 -9.15 -5.46 11.43
C ILE A 216 -9.95 -4.81 12.57
N GLU A 217 -9.57 -3.60 12.96
CA GLU A 217 -10.21 -2.85 14.05
C GLU A 217 -11.42 -2.07 13.53
N LYS A 218 -11.31 -1.50 12.33
CA LYS A 218 -12.39 -0.75 11.68
C LYS A 218 -12.50 -1.11 10.22
N ASP A 219 -13.71 -1.11 9.75
CA ASP A 219 -14.11 -1.33 8.38
C ASP A 219 -14.96 -0.14 7.94
N ILE A 220 -14.40 0.70 7.07
CA ILE A 220 -14.92 2.02 6.75
C ILE A 220 -15.30 2.05 5.28
N LYS A 221 -16.59 2.06 4.98
CA LYS A 221 -17.09 2.26 3.63
C LYS A 221 -17.04 3.76 3.31
N LEU A 222 -16.40 4.12 2.20
CA LEU A 222 -16.27 5.51 1.77
C LEU A 222 -17.49 5.93 0.95
N PRO A 223 -18.07 7.10 1.21
CA PRO A 223 -19.25 7.59 0.49
C PRO A 223 -18.91 8.29 -0.84
N PHE A 224 -17.66 8.21 -1.28
CA PHE A 224 -17.18 8.95 -2.44
C PHE A 224 -17.43 8.16 -3.72
N GLU A 225 -18.31 8.66 -4.57
CA GLU A 225 -18.61 8.07 -5.87
C GLU A 225 -17.48 8.25 -6.88
N ARG A 226 -17.48 7.45 -7.94
CA ARG A 226 -16.54 7.55 -9.08
C ARG A 226 -17.27 8.09 -10.31
N PRO A 227 -16.63 8.89 -11.18
CA PRO A 227 -15.23 9.34 -11.10
C PRO A 227 -15.01 10.42 -10.03
N ARG A 228 -13.82 10.43 -9.43
CA ARG A 228 -13.43 11.39 -8.37
C ARG A 228 -12.59 12.52 -8.92
N SER A 229 -12.99 13.76 -8.68
CA SER A 229 -12.13 14.93 -8.83
C SER A 229 -11.30 15.10 -7.57
N ARG A 230 -9.99 15.21 -7.70
CA ARG A 230 -9.08 15.41 -6.56
C ARG A 230 -9.38 16.71 -5.82
N GLU A 231 -9.63 17.80 -6.56
CA GLU A 231 -9.93 19.10 -5.97
C GLU A 231 -11.24 19.09 -5.20
N ASP A 232 -12.30 18.54 -5.77
CA ASP A 232 -13.62 18.47 -5.13
C ASP A 232 -13.58 17.59 -3.89
N LEU A 233 -12.90 16.46 -3.98
CA LEU A 233 -12.78 15.53 -2.86
C LEU A 233 -12.03 16.17 -1.70
N LEU A 234 -10.83 16.70 -1.91
CA LEU A 234 -10.01 17.34 -0.88
C LEU A 234 -10.67 18.59 -0.29
N GLY A 235 -11.49 19.29 -1.08
CA GLY A 235 -12.31 20.45 -0.65
C GLY A 235 -13.49 20.07 0.21
N SER A 236 -13.99 18.83 0.17
CA SER A 236 -15.24 18.44 0.81
C SER A 236 -15.12 18.36 2.33
N LEU A 237 -16.20 18.72 3.04
CA LEU A 237 -16.29 18.60 4.50
C LEU A 237 -16.29 17.14 4.94
N GLU A 238 -16.91 16.28 4.16
CA GLU A 238 -17.01 14.84 4.43
C GLU A 238 -15.65 14.15 4.38
N TYR A 239 -14.82 14.48 3.37
CA TYR A 239 -13.44 14.02 3.31
C TYR A 239 -12.65 14.41 4.57
N ARG A 240 -12.72 15.70 4.96
CA ARG A 240 -12.00 16.20 6.15
C ARG A 240 -12.45 15.49 7.42
N ARG A 241 -13.75 15.21 7.55
CA ARG A 241 -14.31 14.49 8.71
C ARG A 241 -13.78 13.06 8.75
N ILE A 242 -13.93 12.28 7.66
CA ILE A 242 -13.49 10.89 7.59
C ILE A 242 -11.97 10.80 7.78
N ARG A 243 -11.20 11.72 7.16
CA ARG A 243 -9.76 11.81 7.36
C ARG A 243 -9.38 12.01 8.83
N LYS A 244 -10.04 12.96 9.50
CA LYS A 244 -9.83 13.22 10.94
C LYS A 244 -10.14 11.98 11.78
N ASP A 245 -11.25 11.30 11.50
CA ASP A 245 -11.65 10.09 12.21
C ASP A 245 -10.64 8.95 12.05
N ILE A 246 -10.14 8.74 10.83
CA ILE A 246 -9.09 7.74 10.56
C ILE A 246 -7.78 8.11 11.25
N VAL A 247 -7.37 9.38 11.16
CA VAL A 247 -6.13 9.84 11.79
C VAL A 247 -6.21 9.69 13.32
N SER A 248 -7.38 9.91 13.94
CA SER A 248 -7.56 9.71 15.38
C SER A 248 -7.32 8.25 15.82
N LEU A 249 -7.62 7.26 14.95
CA LEU A 249 -7.35 5.84 15.25
C LEU A 249 -5.85 5.54 15.43
N TYR A 250 -4.97 6.28 14.74
CA TYR A 250 -3.52 6.16 14.94
C TYR A 250 -3.10 6.76 16.30
N TYR A 251 -3.63 7.93 16.69
CA TYR A 251 -3.29 8.58 17.98
C TYR A 251 -3.82 7.83 19.19
N ASP A 252 -4.98 7.17 19.08
CA ASP A 252 -5.48 6.30 20.17
C ASP A 252 -4.58 5.06 20.38
N TYR A 253 -3.74 4.73 19.38
CA TYR A 253 -2.70 3.74 19.52
C TYR A 253 -1.58 4.21 20.46
N ASP A 254 -1.04 5.40 20.21
CA ASP A 254 0.10 5.94 20.97
C ASP A 254 -0.25 6.17 22.46
N ARG A 255 -1.47 6.67 22.75
CA ARG A 255 -1.89 6.93 24.13
C ARG A 255 -2.09 5.70 25.02
N LYS A 256 -2.30 4.52 24.44
CA LYS A 256 -2.44 3.27 25.21
C LYS A 256 -1.10 2.55 25.47
N GLU A 257 -0.09 2.83 24.69
CA GLU A 257 1.26 2.29 24.87
C GLU A 257 2.15 3.21 25.73
N GLU A 258 1.89 4.51 25.73
CA GLU A 258 2.52 5.46 26.63
C GLU A 258 1.75 5.57 27.96
N ASN A 259 1.99 4.62 28.87
CA ASN A 259 1.93 4.89 30.29
C ASN A 259 3.15 5.76 30.68
N VAL A 260 3.26 6.94 30.07
CA VAL A 260 4.16 7.98 30.57
C VAL A 260 3.48 8.58 31.78
N VAL A 261 3.97 8.22 32.95
CA VAL A 261 3.68 8.90 34.21
C VAL A 261 4.11 10.35 34.04
N TYR A 262 3.17 11.22 33.72
CA TYR A 262 3.36 12.66 33.96
C TYR A 262 3.37 12.82 35.47
N VAL A 263 4.57 12.96 36.06
CA VAL A 263 4.71 13.50 37.39
C VAL A 263 4.25 14.94 37.28
N GLU A 264 3.09 15.24 37.85
CA GLU A 264 2.65 16.60 38.10
C GLU A 264 3.70 17.25 38.98
N GLU A 265 4.50 18.16 38.42
CA GLU A 265 5.29 19.09 39.21
C GLU A 265 4.33 20.13 39.80
N ASP A 266 3.68 19.74 40.88
CA ASP A 266 3.07 20.71 41.81
C ASP A 266 4.17 21.36 42.63
N SER A 267 4.03 22.70 42.71
CA SER A 267 4.68 23.60 43.65
C SER A 267 6.10 24.09 43.32
N TYR A 268 6.20 25.17 42.55
CA TYR A 268 7.13 26.22 42.90
C TYR A 268 6.38 27.49 43.31
N SER A 269 6.23 27.60 44.62
CA SER A 269 5.85 28.80 45.36
C SER A 269 6.88 29.91 45.11
N SER A 270 6.32 31.08 44.82
CA SER A 270 6.88 32.43 44.90
C SER A 270 8.17 32.62 45.74
N ALA A 271 9.22 33.07 45.10
CA ALA A 271 10.19 33.97 45.68
C ALA A 271 11.03 34.64 44.57
N SER A 272 10.76 35.90 44.32
CA SER A 272 11.70 36.80 43.61
C SER A 272 12.92 37.09 44.49
N PRO A 273 14.11 37.21 43.91
CA PRO A 273 14.84 38.42 44.09
C PRO A 273 15.41 39.03 42.80
N SER A 274 15.52 40.30 42.90
CA SER A 274 15.99 41.29 41.97
C SER A 274 17.49 41.21 41.61
N VAL A 275 17.80 41.73 40.44
CA VAL A 275 18.93 42.61 40.05
C VAL A 275 20.15 41.96 39.39
N SER A 276 20.40 42.53 38.25
CA SER A 276 21.64 43.01 37.53
C SER A 276 22.41 42.04 36.65
N GLY A 277 22.40 42.38 35.39
CA GLY A 277 23.63 42.83 34.67
C GLY A 277 24.33 41.78 33.82
N SER A 278 24.42 42.17 32.57
CA SER A 278 25.50 41.92 31.61
C SER A 278 25.36 40.79 30.58
N GLU A 279 25.05 41.24 29.41
CA GLU A 279 25.59 41.00 28.05
C GLU A 279 25.80 39.57 27.49
N PRO A 280 25.64 39.48 26.15
CA PRO A 280 25.48 38.22 25.45
C PRO A 280 26.80 37.68 24.91
N TYR A 281 26.97 36.38 24.88
CA TYR A 281 27.98 35.73 24.04
C TYR A 281 27.36 34.98 22.87
N TYR A 282 27.64 35.50 21.69
CA TYR A 282 27.62 34.74 20.45
C TYR A 282 28.63 33.60 20.52
N CYS A 283 28.26 32.42 20.06
CA CYS A 283 29.26 31.51 19.53
C CYS A 283 28.72 30.82 18.29
N THR A 284 29.40 31.15 17.22
CA THR A 284 29.33 30.69 15.85
C THR A 284 29.62 29.19 15.72
N ALA A 285 29.07 28.68 14.63
CA ALA A 285 29.29 27.41 13.94
C ALA A 285 30.76 26.94 13.86
N LEU A 286 30.93 25.64 13.64
CA LEU A 286 31.71 24.95 12.61
C LEU A 286 31.97 23.48 13.04
N SER A 287 31.49 22.54 12.30
CA SER A 287 32.10 21.55 11.38
C SER A 287 31.18 20.37 11.22
#